data_7c0e23c8d6f26c7a6216451191e7fe85
#
_entry.id   7c0e23c8d6f26c7a6216451191e7fe85
#
_cell.length_a   1.000
_cell.length_b   1.000
_cell.length_c   1.000
_cell.angle_alpha   90.00
_cell.angle_beta   90.00
_cell.angle_gamma   90.00
#
_symmetry.space_group_name_H-M   'P 1'
#
loop_
_entity.id
_entity.type
_entity.pdbx_description
1 polymer ?
#
loop_
_entity_poly.entity_id
_entity_poly.type
_entity_poly.pdbx_seq_one_letter_code
_entity_poly.pdbx_strand_id
1 'polypeptide(L)'
;CGGSATACGAEVFQALGADLTVLHGEPDGQRINVDCGSTQLEPLRQAVVERGAAMGFAFDGDADRMLAVDGRGRVVDGDHVLFLWGSVLQERQALPDQRLVATVMSNLGFERAWQRRGGLLERTPVGDQHVHAAMVSSGAALGGEQSGHILAASHGLCGDGVLTALQLATLCHDQGISLCDWLDRSFEAFPQRLVNVTVPDRGRRKGWTSCSPLVDALRTAEDAMGASGRVLVRASGTEPVLRVMVEAADPQDVETWTTRLASCLLYTSDAA
;
A
#
# COMPACT_ATOMS: atom_id res chain seq x y z
N CYS A 1 2.37 5.09 -17.78
CA CYS A 1 3.72 4.51 -17.76
C CYS A 1 4.06 3.72 -19.05
N GLY A 2 3.40 4.03 -20.18
CA GLY A 2 3.59 3.30 -21.45
C GLY A 2 3.10 1.85 -21.45
N GLY A 3 2.33 1.45 -20.45
CA GLY A 3 1.80 0.10 -20.25
C GLY A 3 0.33 -0.05 -20.64
N SER A 4 -0.33 -1.07 -20.08
CA SER A 4 -1.72 -1.47 -20.44
C SER A 4 -2.77 -0.37 -20.27
N ALA A 5 -2.62 0.52 -19.27
CA ALA A 5 -3.54 1.63 -19.07
C ALA A 5 -3.61 2.61 -20.26
N THR A 6 -2.63 2.61 -21.17
CA THR A 6 -2.65 3.47 -22.37
C THR A 6 -3.75 3.07 -23.35
N ALA A 7 -4.22 1.81 -23.30
CA ALA A 7 -5.21 1.29 -24.23
C ALA A 7 -6.62 1.88 -24.01
N CYS A 8 -6.99 2.21 -22.77
CA CYS A 8 -8.36 2.65 -22.45
C CYS A 8 -8.43 3.75 -21.39
N GLY A 9 -7.41 3.94 -20.55
CA GLY A 9 -7.48 4.81 -19.40
C GLY A 9 -7.89 6.25 -19.76
N ALA A 10 -7.25 6.85 -20.78
CA ALA A 10 -7.57 8.21 -21.19
C ALA A 10 -9.01 8.34 -21.74
N GLU A 11 -9.43 7.39 -22.56
CA GLU A 11 -10.77 7.40 -23.17
C GLU A 11 -11.88 7.30 -22.13
N VAL A 12 -11.69 6.45 -21.11
CA VAL A 12 -12.70 6.27 -20.05
C VAL A 12 -12.85 7.52 -19.21
N PHE A 13 -11.75 8.17 -18.80
CA PHE A 13 -11.82 9.43 -18.06
C PHE A 13 -12.43 10.57 -18.89
N GLN A 14 -12.08 10.66 -20.18
CA GLN A 14 -12.68 11.66 -21.09
C GLN A 14 -14.18 11.43 -21.29
N ALA A 15 -14.60 10.17 -21.42
CA ALA A 15 -16.02 9.83 -21.55
C ALA A 15 -16.86 10.23 -20.32
N LEU A 16 -16.22 10.32 -19.16
CA LEU A 16 -16.83 10.80 -17.91
C LEU A 16 -16.73 12.33 -17.75
N GLY A 17 -16.21 13.05 -18.76
CA GLY A 17 -16.13 14.51 -18.77
C GLY A 17 -14.94 15.08 -17.98
N ALA A 18 -13.91 14.28 -17.69
CA ALA A 18 -12.71 14.78 -17.05
C ALA A 18 -11.89 15.68 -17.98
N ASP A 19 -11.43 16.82 -17.46
CA ASP A 19 -10.34 17.58 -18.07
C ASP A 19 -9.01 16.89 -17.78
N LEU A 20 -8.43 16.26 -18.79
CA LEU A 20 -7.39 15.27 -18.64
C LEU A 20 -6.06 15.71 -19.25
N THR A 21 -5.00 15.63 -18.46
CA THR A 21 -3.62 15.64 -18.94
C THR A 21 -3.04 14.25 -18.86
N VAL A 22 -2.56 13.69 -19.98
CA VAL A 22 -1.95 12.37 -20.04
C VAL A 22 -0.43 12.50 -20.06
N LEU A 23 0.23 11.80 -19.15
CA LEU A 23 1.68 11.65 -19.08
C LEU A 23 2.07 10.23 -19.49
N HIS A 24 3.11 10.09 -20.32
CA HIS A 24 3.60 8.78 -20.81
C HIS A 24 2.46 7.92 -21.40
N GLY A 25 1.61 8.55 -22.23
CA GLY A 25 0.41 7.92 -22.80
C GLY A 25 0.68 7.04 -24.03
N GLU A 26 1.89 7.08 -24.59
CA GLU A 26 2.24 6.24 -25.75
C GLU A 26 2.68 4.84 -25.29
N PRO A 27 2.13 3.76 -25.87
CA PRO A 27 2.52 2.41 -25.53
C PRO A 27 3.95 2.12 -26.03
N ASP A 28 4.84 1.82 -25.10
CA ASP A 28 6.22 1.46 -25.42
C ASP A 28 6.72 0.39 -24.44
N GLY A 29 6.75 -0.85 -24.90
CA GLY A 29 7.15 -2.01 -24.10
C GLY A 29 8.59 -1.95 -23.58
N GLN A 30 9.46 -1.10 -24.15
CA GLN A 30 10.84 -0.92 -23.66
C GLN A 30 10.94 0.15 -22.56
N ARG A 31 9.90 0.98 -22.40
CA ARG A 31 9.87 2.10 -21.46
C ARG A 31 8.81 1.97 -20.37
N ILE A 32 8.18 0.80 -20.25
CA ILE A 32 7.25 0.53 -19.16
C ILE A 32 7.95 0.75 -17.82
N ASN A 33 7.36 1.57 -16.95
CA ASN A 33 7.89 1.93 -15.62
C ASN A 33 9.27 2.65 -15.62
N VAL A 34 9.77 3.09 -16.77
CA VAL A 34 11.01 3.88 -16.81
C VAL A 34 10.67 5.34 -16.50
N ASP A 35 11.16 5.82 -15.37
CA ASP A 35 10.93 7.16 -14.83
C ASP A 35 9.46 7.57 -14.75
N CYS A 36 8.55 6.60 -14.60
CA CYS A 36 7.10 6.82 -14.55
C CYS A 36 6.37 5.65 -13.87
N GLY A 37 5.05 5.77 -13.73
CA GLY A 37 4.18 4.73 -13.17
C GLY A 37 4.12 4.74 -11.64
N SER A 38 3.46 3.73 -11.07
CA SER A 38 3.19 3.64 -9.63
C SER A 38 4.45 3.51 -8.75
N THR A 39 5.59 3.15 -9.32
CA THR A 39 6.88 3.05 -8.62
C THR A 39 7.73 4.31 -8.70
N GLN A 40 7.37 5.28 -9.56
CA GLN A 40 8.10 6.52 -9.83
C GLN A 40 7.12 7.69 -9.91
N LEU A 41 6.63 8.14 -8.75
CA LEU A 41 5.54 9.11 -8.65
C LEU A 41 5.97 10.57 -8.82
N GLU A 42 7.26 10.88 -8.72
CA GLU A 42 7.73 12.27 -8.71
C GLU A 42 7.31 13.08 -9.95
N PRO A 43 7.38 12.54 -11.19
CA PRO A 43 6.90 13.27 -12.36
C PRO A 43 5.39 13.59 -12.31
N LEU A 44 4.58 12.66 -11.76
CA LEU A 44 3.14 12.89 -11.59
C LEU A 44 2.88 13.94 -10.51
N ARG A 45 3.57 13.89 -9.39
CA ARG A 45 3.43 14.87 -8.29
C ARG A 45 3.71 16.29 -8.75
N GLN A 46 4.81 16.45 -9.49
CA GLN A 46 5.18 17.75 -10.08
C GLN A 46 4.10 18.24 -11.05
N ALA A 47 3.68 17.39 -11.98
CA ALA A 47 2.67 17.76 -12.96
C ALA A 47 1.31 18.14 -12.34
N VAL A 48 0.89 17.44 -11.28
CA VAL A 48 -0.35 17.76 -10.55
C VAL A 48 -0.27 19.15 -9.94
N VAL A 49 0.82 19.48 -9.26
CA VAL A 49 1.02 20.79 -8.61
C VAL A 49 1.18 21.90 -9.64
N GLU A 50 2.03 21.72 -10.64
CA GLU A 50 2.29 22.75 -11.67
C GLU A 50 1.06 23.09 -12.51
N ARG A 51 0.19 22.10 -12.76
CA ARG A 51 -1.03 22.30 -13.56
C ARG A 51 -2.25 22.65 -12.72
N GLY A 52 -2.15 22.62 -11.40
CA GLY A 52 -3.30 22.82 -10.50
C GLY A 52 -4.37 21.76 -10.68
N ALA A 53 -3.98 20.51 -11.03
CA ALA A 53 -4.93 19.42 -11.19
C ALA A 53 -5.52 19.01 -9.84
N ALA A 54 -6.80 18.62 -9.82
CA ALA A 54 -7.47 18.19 -8.59
C ALA A 54 -6.89 16.88 -8.03
N MET A 55 -6.42 15.99 -8.89
CA MET A 55 -5.79 14.72 -8.56
C MET A 55 -5.01 14.17 -9.76
N GLY A 56 -4.12 13.22 -9.49
CA GLY A 56 -3.39 12.47 -10.51
C GLY A 56 -3.40 10.98 -10.20
N PHE A 57 -3.28 10.14 -11.25
CA PHE A 57 -3.25 8.69 -11.11
C PHE A 57 -2.05 8.11 -11.84
N ALA A 58 -1.34 7.20 -11.19
CA ALA A 58 -0.23 6.45 -11.75
C ALA A 58 -0.55 4.96 -11.72
N PHE A 59 -0.30 4.29 -12.83
CA PHE A 59 -0.50 2.85 -13.00
C PHE A 59 0.84 2.15 -13.15
N ASP A 60 0.92 0.89 -12.83
CA ASP A 60 2.05 0.04 -13.19
C ASP A 60 1.91 -0.54 -14.62
N GLY A 61 2.78 -1.48 -14.99
CA GLY A 61 2.90 -1.92 -16.38
C GLY A 61 1.66 -2.60 -16.94
N ASP A 62 1.02 -3.47 -16.16
CA ASP A 62 -0.20 -4.21 -16.53
C ASP A 62 -1.48 -3.56 -16.01
N ALA A 63 -1.33 -2.41 -15.29
CA ALA A 63 -2.43 -1.59 -14.77
C ALA A 63 -3.31 -2.32 -13.73
N ASP A 64 -2.79 -3.31 -13.04
CA ASP A 64 -3.46 -3.99 -11.94
C ASP A 64 -3.37 -3.18 -10.63
N ARG A 65 -2.47 -2.17 -10.58
CA ARG A 65 -2.23 -1.26 -9.45
C ARG A 65 -2.43 0.19 -9.85
N MET A 66 -2.90 0.96 -8.87
CA MET A 66 -3.04 2.41 -8.99
C MET A 66 -2.58 3.09 -7.70
N LEU A 67 -1.72 4.10 -7.84
CA LEU A 67 -1.46 5.08 -6.79
C LEU A 67 -1.95 6.45 -7.25
N ALA A 68 -2.57 7.19 -6.34
CA ALA A 68 -3.05 8.53 -6.62
C ALA A 68 -2.16 9.60 -5.99
N VAL A 69 -2.30 10.81 -6.51
CA VAL A 69 -1.69 12.03 -5.98
C VAL A 69 -2.78 13.07 -5.84
N ASP A 70 -2.86 13.70 -4.68
CA ASP A 70 -3.82 14.79 -4.45
C ASP A 70 -3.35 16.12 -5.04
N GLY A 71 -4.21 17.13 -5.08
CA GLY A 71 -3.90 18.45 -5.64
C GLY A 71 -2.75 19.20 -4.97
N ARG A 72 -2.26 18.74 -3.81
CA ARG A 72 -1.07 19.26 -3.12
C ARG A 72 0.19 18.44 -3.38
N GLY A 73 0.13 17.44 -4.24
CA GLY A 73 1.26 16.57 -4.58
C GLY A 73 1.53 15.46 -3.53
N ARG A 74 0.59 15.19 -2.61
CA ARG A 74 0.75 14.11 -1.63
C ARG A 74 0.28 12.78 -2.21
N VAL A 75 1.01 11.72 -1.87
CA VAL A 75 0.68 10.36 -2.34
C VAL A 75 -0.52 9.82 -1.57
N VAL A 76 -1.44 9.22 -2.31
CA VAL A 76 -2.59 8.46 -1.82
C VAL A 76 -2.37 7.02 -2.25
N ASP A 77 -1.86 6.20 -1.35
CA ASP A 77 -1.54 4.80 -1.58
C ASP A 77 -2.76 3.88 -1.41
N GLY A 78 -2.56 2.57 -1.56
CA GLY A 78 -3.64 1.60 -1.45
C GLY A 78 -4.30 1.58 -0.07
N ASP A 79 -3.57 1.86 1.00
CA ASP A 79 -4.13 1.93 2.35
C ASP A 79 -5.10 3.12 2.49
N HIS A 80 -4.74 4.27 1.90
CA HIS A 80 -5.64 5.43 1.84
C HIS A 80 -6.87 5.14 0.98
N VAL A 81 -6.70 4.48 -0.17
CA VAL A 81 -7.84 4.09 -1.02
C VAL A 81 -8.78 3.15 -0.27
N LEU A 82 -8.25 2.13 0.40
CA LEU A 82 -9.04 1.20 1.22
C LEU A 82 -9.79 1.93 2.35
N PHE A 83 -9.13 2.86 3.03
CA PHE A 83 -9.75 3.64 4.09
C PHE A 83 -10.88 4.52 3.57
N LEU A 84 -10.62 5.27 2.49
CA LEU A 84 -11.57 6.22 1.92
C LEU A 84 -12.79 5.49 1.32
N TRP A 85 -12.55 4.51 0.46
CA TRP A 85 -13.62 3.71 -0.15
C TRP A 85 -14.37 2.89 0.88
N GLY A 86 -13.65 2.22 1.80
CA GLY A 86 -14.23 1.48 2.91
C GLY A 86 -15.12 2.34 3.80
N SER A 87 -14.73 3.61 4.06
CA SER A 87 -15.55 4.55 4.83
C SER A 87 -16.90 4.82 4.18
N VAL A 88 -16.92 5.01 2.86
CA VAL A 88 -18.19 5.21 2.13
C VAL A 88 -19.04 3.95 2.12
N LEU A 89 -18.42 2.77 1.93
CA LEU A 89 -19.16 1.50 2.03
C LEU A 89 -19.74 1.28 3.43
N GLN A 90 -19.00 1.65 4.47
CA GLN A 90 -19.46 1.61 5.86
C GLN A 90 -20.67 2.50 6.08
N GLU A 91 -20.64 3.74 5.62
CA GLU A 91 -21.73 4.72 5.71
C GLU A 91 -22.97 4.26 4.93
N ARG A 92 -22.76 3.60 3.79
CA ARG A 92 -23.84 3.02 2.96
C ARG A 92 -24.32 1.65 3.47
N GLN A 93 -23.78 1.15 4.58
CA GLN A 93 -24.08 -0.19 5.13
C GLN A 93 -23.80 -1.32 4.12
N ALA A 94 -22.84 -1.12 3.24
CA ALA A 94 -22.44 -2.05 2.19
C ALA A 94 -21.10 -2.77 2.49
N LEU A 95 -20.62 -2.68 3.74
CA LEU A 95 -19.38 -3.32 4.20
C LEU A 95 -19.71 -4.40 5.24
N PRO A 96 -19.77 -5.69 4.85
CA PRO A 96 -20.07 -6.79 5.76
C PRO A 96 -19.09 -6.81 6.94
N ASP A 97 -19.60 -7.00 8.16
CA ASP A 97 -18.84 -7.05 9.42
C ASP A 97 -17.92 -5.86 9.65
N GLN A 98 -18.12 -4.73 8.95
CA GLN A 98 -17.20 -3.57 8.94
C GLN A 98 -15.77 -3.98 8.60
N ARG A 99 -15.59 -5.05 7.80
CA ARG A 99 -14.33 -5.72 7.53
C ARG A 99 -13.69 -5.21 6.25
N LEU A 100 -12.42 -4.86 6.36
CA LEU A 100 -11.48 -4.71 5.25
C LEU A 100 -10.44 -5.82 5.31
N VAL A 101 -9.98 -6.29 4.15
CA VAL A 101 -8.88 -7.25 4.04
C VAL A 101 -7.66 -6.54 3.48
N ALA A 102 -6.51 -6.65 4.17
CA ALA A 102 -5.27 -6.05 3.70
C ALA A 102 -4.07 -6.96 4.03
N THR A 103 -2.91 -6.67 3.47
CA THR A 103 -1.72 -7.47 3.77
C THR A 103 -1.04 -7.02 5.07
N VAL A 104 -0.10 -7.83 5.55
CA VAL A 104 0.77 -7.47 6.69
C VAL A 104 1.61 -6.22 6.44
N MET A 105 1.69 -5.74 5.20
CA MET A 105 2.41 -4.50 4.85
C MET A 105 1.59 -3.23 5.09
N SER A 106 0.27 -3.33 5.19
CA SER A 106 -0.61 -2.17 5.43
C SER A 106 -0.27 -1.46 6.72
N ASN A 107 -0.34 -0.13 6.70
CA ASN A 107 0.13 0.75 7.75
C ASN A 107 -0.64 0.56 9.08
N LEU A 108 0.07 0.62 10.21
CA LEU A 108 -0.54 0.49 11.53
C LEU A 108 -1.45 1.69 11.85
N GLY A 109 -1.11 2.89 11.37
CA GLY A 109 -1.95 4.07 11.48
C GLY A 109 -3.31 3.88 10.81
N PHE A 110 -3.34 3.26 9.63
CA PHE A 110 -4.58 2.86 8.96
C PHE A 110 -5.39 1.89 9.83
N GLU A 111 -4.79 0.81 10.31
CA GLU A 111 -5.48 -0.16 11.15
C GLU A 111 -6.09 0.48 12.40
N ARG A 112 -5.32 1.34 13.09
CA ARG A 112 -5.79 2.04 14.29
C ARG A 112 -6.94 3.00 13.99
N ALA A 113 -6.86 3.72 12.87
CA ALA A 113 -7.94 4.61 12.46
C ALA A 113 -9.20 3.82 12.08
N TRP A 114 -9.05 2.69 11.39
CA TRP A 114 -10.16 1.83 11.03
C TRP A 114 -10.83 1.22 12.26
N GLN A 115 -10.05 0.75 13.24
CA GLN A 115 -10.55 0.27 14.52
C GLN A 115 -11.32 1.34 15.31
N ARG A 116 -10.85 2.61 15.31
CA ARG A 116 -11.59 3.72 15.95
C ARG A 116 -12.95 3.99 15.31
N ARG A 117 -13.13 3.65 14.04
CA ARG A 117 -14.42 3.69 13.35
C ARG A 117 -15.31 2.45 13.62
N GLY A 118 -14.87 1.54 14.47
CA GLY A 118 -15.55 0.27 14.74
C GLY A 118 -15.33 -0.80 13.67
N GLY A 119 -14.36 -0.60 12.78
CA GLY A 119 -14.02 -1.53 11.72
C GLY A 119 -13.01 -2.60 12.14
N LEU A 120 -12.96 -3.68 11.37
CA LEU A 120 -12.00 -4.77 11.49
C LEU A 120 -11.07 -4.76 10.26
N LEU A 121 -9.77 -4.76 10.49
CA LEU A 121 -8.77 -5.00 9.44
C LEU A 121 -8.24 -6.43 9.58
N GLU A 122 -8.61 -7.28 8.62
CA GLU A 122 -8.07 -8.65 8.52
C GLU A 122 -6.76 -8.61 7.74
N ARG A 123 -5.66 -9.09 8.37
CA ARG A 123 -4.34 -9.09 7.74
C ARG A 123 -4.01 -10.44 7.14
N THR A 124 -3.54 -10.43 5.89
CA THR A 124 -3.06 -11.60 5.17
C THR A 124 -1.55 -11.55 4.93
N PRO A 125 -0.91 -12.66 4.57
CA PRO A 125 0.41 -12.60 3.94
C PRO A 125 0.40 -11.70 2.69
N VAL A 126 1.58 -11.20 2.29
CA VAL A 126 1.73 -10.41 1.05
C VAL A 126 1.40 -11.27 -0.17
N GLY A 127 0.64 -10.69 -1.08
CA GLY A 127 0.22 -11.30 -2.34
C GLY A 127 -1.30 -11.22 -2.52
N ASP A 128 -1.71 -10.80 -3.70
CA ASP A 128 -3.10 -10.63 -4.12
C ASP A 128 -3.94 -11.89 -3.92
N GLN A 129 -3.37 -13.08 -4.19
CA GLN A 129 -4.01 -14.36 -3.97
C GLN A 129 -4.44 -14.58 -2.50
N HIS A 130 -3.67 -14.06 -1.54
CA HIS A 130 -3.99 -14.19 -0.12
C HIS A 130 -5.14 -13.25 0.26
N VAL A 131 -5.11 -12.02 -0.26
CA VAL A 131 -6.19 -11.06 -0.09
C VAL A 131 -7.48 -11.61 -0.71
N HIS A 132 -7.42 -12.09 -1.96
CA HIS A 132 -8.54 -12.71 -2.65
C HIS A 132 -9.13 -13.89 -1.85
N ALA A 133 -8.28 -14.82 -1.40
CA ALA A 133 -8.74 -15.99 -0.63
C ALA A 133 -9.42 -15.58 0.69
N ALA A 134 -8.87 -14.60 1.40
CA ALA A 134 -9.45 -14.07 2.63
C ALA A 134 -10.79 -13.37 2.36
N MET A 135 -10.89 -12.55 1.30
CA MET A 135 -12.16 -11.92 0.90
C MET A 135 -13.24 -12.93 0.57
N VAL A 136 -12.91 -13.98 -0.20
CA VAL A 136 -13.87 -15.04 -0.52
C VAL A 136 -14.33 -15.78 0.73
N SER A 137 -13.41 -16.11 1.65
CA SER A 137 -13.73 -16.88 2.84
C SER A 137 -14.53 -16.08 3.87
N SER A 138 -14.27 -14.78 3.99
CA SER A 138 -14.94 -13.89 4.95
C SER A 138 -16.15 -13.16 4.38
N GLY A 139 -16.36 -13.17 3.06
CA GLY A 139 -17.39 -12.38 2.41
C GLY A 139 -17.12 -10.87 2.40
N ALA A 140 -15.85 -10.46 2.60
CA ALA A 140 -15.47 -9.06 2.61
C ALA A 140 -15.72 -8.39 1.26
N ALA A 141 -16.27 -7.17 1.29
CA ALA A 141 -16.60 -6.41 0.08
C ALA A 141 -15.40 -5.70 -0.55
N LEU A 142 -14.36 -5.40 0.24
CA LEU A 142 -13.20 -4.62 -0.18
C LEU A 142 -11.93 -5.14 0.49
N GLY A 143 -10.87 -5.23 -0.28
CA GLY A 143 -9.54 -5.57 0.20
C GLY A 143 -8.46 -5.12 -0.76
N GLY A 144 -7.19 -5.25 -0.36
CA GLY A 144 -6.09 -4.86 -1.23
C GLY A 144 -4.75 -4.77 -0.53
N GLU A 145 -3.82 -4.12 -1.22
CA GLU A 145 -2.46 -3.92 -0.76
C GLU A 145 -2.08 -2.43 -0.77
N GLN A 146 -1.18 -2.03 0.10
CA GLN A 146 -0.60 -0.68 0.11
C GLN A 146 -0.02 -0.27 -1.25
N SER A 147 0.45 -1.23 -2.04
CA SER A 147 0.96 -1.02 -3.41
C SER A 147 -0.09 -0.51 -4.42
N GLY A 148 -1.36 -0.45 -4.03
CA GLY A 148 -2.45 0.02 -4.87
C GLY A 148 -3.18 -1.08 -5.65
N HIS A 149 -2.92 -2.36 -5.37
CA HIS A 149 -3.70 -3.48 -5.89
C HIS A 149 -4.97 -3.63 -5.04
N ILE A 150 -6.10 -3.19 -5.57
CA ILE A 150 -7.38 -3.14 -4.86
C ILE A 150 -8.36 -4.13 -5.49
N LEU A 151 -9.04 -4.91 -4.63
CA LEU A 151 -10.08 -5.84 -5.00
C LEU A 151 -11.42 -5.39 -4.41
N ALA A 152 -12.43 -5.29 -5.25
CA ALA A 152 -13.79 -4.93 -4.84
C ALA A 152 -14.78 -5.99 -5.32
N ALA A 153 -15.43 -6.71 -4.40
CA ALA A 153 -16.31 -7.82 -4.72
C ALA A 153 -17.44 -7.47 -5.69
N SER A 154 -17.94 -6.22 -5.65
CA SER A 154 -18.99 -5.72 -6.53
C SER A 154 -18.55 -5.54 -7.99
N HIS A 155 -17.25 -5.49 -8.26
CA HIS A 155 -16.68 -5.23 -9.59
C HIS A 155 -15.85 -6.41 -10.12
N GLY A 156 -15.70 -7.46 -9.34
CA GLY A 156 -14.83 -8.60 -9.61
C GLY A 156 -13.65 -8.64 -8.65
N LEU A 157 -13.20 -9.84 -8.32
CA LEU A 157 -12.10 -10.06 -7.37
C LEU A 157 -10.74 -10.11 -8.10
N CYS A 158 -10.47 -9.12 -8.92
CA CYS A 158 -9.15 -8.92 -9.55
C CYS A 158 -8.73 -7.46 -9.40
N GLY A 159 -7.43 -7.22 -9.34
CA GLY A 159 -6.89 -5.87 -9.36
C GLY A 159 -7.17 -5.17 -10.68
N ASP A 160 -7.73 -3.98 -10.62
CA ASP A 160 -7.96 -3.11 -11.77
C ASP A 160 -7.68 -1.67 -11.32
N GLY A 161 -6.50 -1.18 -11.71
CA GLY A 161 -6.05 0.16 -11.33
C GLY A 161 -6.89 1.25 -11.98
N VAL A 162 -7.36 1.05 -13.23
CA VAL A 162 -8.20 2.04 -13.93
C VAL A 162 -9.55 2.15 -13.23
N LEU A 163 -10.17 1.02 -12.91
CA LEU A 163 -11.41 0.97 -12.12
C LEU A 163 -11.22 1.64 -10.76
N THR A 164 -10.12 1.34 -10.07
CA THR A 164 -9.82 1.93 -8.74
C THR A 164 -9.69 3.46 -8.83
N ALA A 165 -9.01 3.96 -9.86
CA ALA A 165 -8.88 5.40 -10.12
C ALA A 165 -10.23 6.07 -10.37
N LEU A 166 -11.06 5.45 -11.20
CA LEU A 166 -12.43 5.92 -11.49
C LEU A 166 -13.29 5.93 -10.23
N GLN A 167 -13.23 4.87 -9.43
CA GLN A 167 -13.96 4.82 -8.16
C GLN A 167 -13.52 5.94 -7.22
N LEU A 168 -12.22 6.16 -7.04
CA LEU A 168 -11.74 7.23 -6.18
C LEU A 168 -12.20 8.62 -6.67
N ALA A 169 -12.11 8.89 -7.97
CA ALA A 169 -12.59 10.14 -8.56
C ALA A 169 -14.10 10.33 -8.38
N THR A 170 -14.89 9.27 -8.66
CA THR A 170 -16.34 9.28 -8.50
C THR A 170 -16.74 9.49 -7.04
N LEU A 171 -16.07 8.82 -6.10
CA LEU A 171 -16.34 8.99 -4.68
C LEU A 171 -16.06 10.42 -4.20
N CYS A 172 -14.97 11.05 -4.65
CA CYS A 172 -14.71 12.47 -4.37
C CYS A 172 -15.81 13.37 -4.92
N HIS A 173 -16.26 13.12 -6.16
CA HIS A 173 -17.32 13.87 -6.79
C HIS A 173 -18.66 13.72 -6.05
N ASP A 174 -19.08 12.49 -5.77
CA ASP A 174 -20.36 12.18 -5.10
C ASP A 174 -20.42 12.73 -3.67
N GLN A 175 -19.29 12.72 -2.96
CA GLN A 175 -19.20 13.28 -1.62
C GLN A 175 -19.04 14.81 -1.60
N GLY A 176 -18.82 15.44 -2.77
CA GLY A 176 -18.54 16.87 -2.86
C GLY A 176 -17.29 17.30 -2.09
N ILE A 177 -16.29 16.43 -2.00
CA ILE A 177 -15.06 16.65 -1.23
C ILE A 177 -13.84 16.54 -2.14
N SER A 178 -12.87 17.44 -1.99
CA SER A 178 -11.59 17.29 -2.68
C SER A 178 -10.79 16.12 -2.11
N LEU A 179 -9.95 15.48 -2.95
CA LEU A 179 -9.06 14.43 -2.46
C LEU A 179 -8.10 14.94 -1.37
N CYS A 180 -7.71 16.22 -1.45
CA CYS A 180 -6.90 16.87 -0.41
C CYS A 180 -7.59 16.88 0.96
N ASP A 181 -8.84 17.36 0.99
CA ASP A 181 -9.59 17.48 2.24
C ASP A 181 -9.99 16.10 2.79
N TRP A 182 -10.24 15.15 1.87
CA TRP A 182 -10.57 13.79 2.29
C TRP A 182 -9.35 13.08 2.89
N LEU A 183 -8.16 13.27 2.29
CA LEU A 183 -6.90 12.77 2.83
C LEU A 183 -6.61 13.38 4.22
N ASP A 184 -6.84 14.69 4.38
CA ASP A 184 -6.66 15.39 5.68
C ASP A 184 -7.57 14.83 6.79
N ARG A 185 -8.72 14.23 6.42
CA ARG A 185 -9.68 13.60 7.36
C ARG A 185 -9.50 12.08 7.49
N SER A 186 -8.54 11.49 6.80
CA SER A 186 -8.30 10.05 6.80
C SER A 186 -7.53 9.61 8.06
N PHE A 187 -6.38 9.07 7.90
CA PHE A 187 -5.51 8.66 8.99
C PHE A 187 -4.11 9.22 8.80
N GLU A 188 -3.41 9.35 9.90
CA GLU A 188 -1.98 9.63 9.89
C GLU A 188 -1.21 8.32 9.76
N ALA A 189 -0.44 8.20 8.69
CA ALA A 189 0.39 7.04 8.49
C ALA A 189 1.55 7.04 9.50
N PHE A 190 1.75 5.92 10.16
CA PHE A 190 2.92 5.77 11.03
C PHE A 190 4.19 5.70 10.19
N PRO A 191 5.26 6.37 10.62
CA PRO A 191 6.58 6.20 10.04
C PRO A 191 6.96 4.74 9.93
N GLN A 192 7.45 4.34 8.75
CA GLN A 192 7.80 2.97 8.43
C GLN A 192 9.16 2.91 7.75
N ARG A 193 10.00 1.98 8.13
CA ARG A 193 11.28 1.71 7.47
C ARG A 193 11.44 0.24 7.17
N LEU A 194 11.74 -0.05 5.90
CA LEU A 194 12.05 -1.39 5.42
C LEU A 194 13.54 -1.46 5.07
N VAL A 195 14.24 -2.44 5.63
CA VAL A 195 15.65 -2.73 5.34
C VAL A 195 15.78 -4.16 4.83
N ASN A 196 16.51 -4.31 3.73
CA ASN A 196 16.87 -5.60 3.16
C ASN A 196 18.25 -6.01 3.70
N VAL A 197 18.31 -7.10 4.44
CA VAL A 197 19.56 -7.68 4.94
C VAL A 197 19.91 -8.90 4.10
N THR A 198 21.06 -8.87 3.43
CA THR A 198 21.53 -9.98 2.60
C THR A 198 21.88 -11.19 3.48
N VAL A 199 21.23 -12.30 3.24
CA VAL A 199 21.50 -13.60 3.88
C VAL A 199 21.58 -14.66 2.77
N PRO A 200 22.77 -14.99 2.26
CA PRO A 200 22.92 -15.87 1.10
C PRO A 200 22.37 -17.28 1.33
N ASP A 201 22.54 -17.82 2.53
CA ASP A 201 22.07 -19.16 2.87
C ASP A 201 20.54 -19.24 2.95
N ARG A 202 19.95 -20.10 2.10
CA ARG A 202 18.50 -20.29 2.03
C ARG A 202 17.90 -20.94 3.29
N GLY A 203 18.66 -21.83 3.93
CA GLY A 203 18.23 -22.52 5.15
C GLY A 203 18.08 -21.52 6.29
N ARG A 204 19.08 -20.65 6.46
CA ARG A 204 19.06 -19.57 7.46
C ARG A 204 17.93 -18.58 7.21
N ARG A 205 17.71 -18.17 5.94
CA ARG A 205 16.57 -17.28 5.62
C ARG A 205 15.24 -17.91 6.01
N LYS A 206 15.03 -19.18 5.72
CA LYS A 206 13.78 -19.86 6.08
C LYS A 206 13.67 -20.14 7.58
N GLY A 207 14.78 -20.43 8.23
CA GLY A 207 14.87 -20.75 9.65
C GLY A 207 15.17 -19.56 10.56
N TRP A 208 14.98 -18.32 10.10
CA TRP A 208 15.29 -17.12 10.89
C TRP A 208 14.60 -17.09 12.26
N THR A 209 13.44 -17.71 12.39
CA THR A 209 12.69 -17.85 13.66
C THR A 209 13.39 -18.73 14.70
N SER A 210 14.39 -19.53 14.28
CA SER A 210 15.22 -20.34 15.19
C SER A 210 16.48 -19.59 15.65
N CYS A 211 16.73 -18.37 15.19
CA CYS A 211 17.85 -17.55 15.61
C CYS A 211 17.49 -16.83 16.91
N SER A 212 17.88 -17.40 18.07
CA SER A 212 17.53 -16.85 19.39
C SER A 212 17.90 -15.38 19.57
N PRO A 213 19.13 -14.91 19.19
CA PRO A 213 19.45 -13.48 19.35
C PRO A 213 18.52 -12.54 18.57
N LEU A 214 18.09 -12.95 17.38
CA LEU A 214 17.15 -12.17 16.58
C LEU A 214 15.75 -12.17 17.21
N VAL A 215 15.27 -13.34 17.65
CA VAL A 215 13.95 -13.47 18.28
C VAL A 215 13.88 -12.66 19.57
N ASP A 216 14.95 -12.67 20.39
CA ASP A 216 15.01 -11.88 21.62
C ASP A 216 15.06 -10.37 21.33
N ALA A 217 15.79 -9.95 20.28
CA ALA A 217 15.81 -8.56 19.84
C ALA A 217 14.44 -8.09 19.30
N LEU A 218 13.73 -8.95 18.57
CA LEU A 218 12.37 -8.68 18.09
C LEU A 218 11.40 -8.49 19.26
N ARG A 219 11.41 -9.42 20.24
CA ARG A 219 10.57 -9.30 21.44
C ARG A 219 10.88 -8.02 22.21
N THR A 220 12.16 -7.67 22.38
CA THR A 220 12.56 -6.43 23.04
C THR A 220 12.02 -5.19 22.30
N ALA A 221 12.06 -5.20 20.98
CA ALA A 221 11.52 -4.10 20.16
C ALA A 221 9.99 -3.97 20.30
N GLU A 222 9.29 -5.12 20.23
CA GLU A 222 7.83 -5.17 20.37
C GLU A 222 7.38 -4.73 21.75
N ASP A 223 8.05 -5.20 22.81
CA ASP A 223 7.76 -4.80 24.19
C ASP A 223 7.99 -3.30 24.42
N ALA A 224 9.07 -2.74 23.86
CA ALA A 224 9.40 -1.32 24.00
C ALA A 224 8.40 -0.42 23.27
N MET A 225 7.98 -0.77 22.06
CA MET A 225 7.02 0.01 21.27
C MET A 225 5.57 -0.24 21.69
N GLY A 226 5.27 -1.42 22.26
CA GLY A 226 3.93 -1.81 22.67
C GLY A 226 2.88 -1.63 21.57
N ALA A 227 1.77 -0.99 21.89
CA ALA A 227 0.69 -0.72 20.94
C ALA A 227 1.03 0.39 19.92
N SER A 228 2.14 1.11 20.11
CA SER A 228 2.54 2.24 19.26
C SER A 228 3.45 1.85 18.10
N GLY A 229 3.83 0.57 17.99
CA GLY A 229 4.68 0.12 16.91
C GLY A 229 4.59 -1.38 16.69
N ARG A 230 5.25 -1.85 15.64
CA ARG A 230 5.36 -3.27 15.30
C ARG A 230 6.60 -3.55 14.47
N VAL A 231 7.01 -4.80 14.48
CA VAL A 231 8.09 -5.31 13.64
C VAL A 231 7.57 -6.41 12.74
N LEU A 232 8.06 -6.46 11.51
CA LEU A 232 7.81 -7.55 10.59
C LEU A 232 9.15 -8.03 9.98
N VAL A 233 9.47 -9.31 10.17
CA VAL A 233 10.61 -9.94 9.52
C VAL A 233 10.10 -11.02 8.57
N ARG A 234 10.58 -11.00 7.33
CA ARG A 234 10.20 -12.02 6.35
C ARG A 234 11.33 -12.31 5.37
N ALA A 235 11.43 -13.56 4.94
CA ALA A 235 12.30 -13.94 3.85
C ALA A 235 11.72 -13.45 2.51
N SER A 236 12.58 -12.91 1.63
CA SER A 236 12.19 -12.65 0.24
C SER A 236 12.01 -13.98 -0.51
N GLY A 237 10.98 -14.06 -1.33
CA GLY A 237 10.73 -15.22 -2.18
C GLY A 237 11.72 -15.32 -3.36
N THR A 238 12.17 -14.18 -3.86
CA THR A 238 12.95 -14.05 -5.10
C THR A 238 14.40 -13.67 -4.87
N GLU A 239 14.71 -12.94 -3.80
CA GLU A 239 16.03 -12.38 -3.52
C GLU A 239 16.68 -13.05 -2.30
N PRO A 240 18.02 -13.08 -2.20
CA PRO A 240 18.73 -13.67 -1.07
C PRO A 240 18.75 -12.73 0.16
N VAL A 241 17.60 -12.17 0.53
CA VAL A 241 17.48 -11.20 1.64
C VAL A 241 16.41 -11.60 2.66
N LEU A 242 16.62 -11.20 3.91
CA LEU A 242 15.58 -11.01 4.92
C LEU A 242 15.17 -9.53 4.92
N ARG A 243 13.88 -9.31 4.88
CA ARG A 243 13.29 -7.98 4.95
C ARG A 243 12.85 -7.71 6.39
N VAL A 244 13.39 -6.65 6.96
CA VAL A 244 13.03 -6.15 8.28
C VAL A 244 12.28 -4.85 8.11
N MET A 245 11.04 -4.82 8.52
CA MET A 245 10.21 -3.63 8.56
C MET A 245 9.93 -3.26 10.01
N VAL A 246 10.18 -2.03 10.36
CA VAL A 246 9.77 -1.43 11.63
C VAL A 246 8.84 -0.26 11.33
N GLU A 247 7.79 -0.19 12.09
CA GLU A 247 6.76 0.83 11.98
C GLU A 247 6.36 1.27 13.40
N ALA A 248 6.36 2.56 13.66
CA ALA A 248 5.99 3.11 14.95
C ALA A 248 5.47 4.55 14.84
N ALA A 249 4.70 4.98 15.84
CA ALA A 249 4.22 6.36 15.92
C ALA A 249 5.38 7.35 16.09
N ASP A 250 6.45 6.97 16.80
CA ASP A 250 7.67 7.78 16.95
C ASP A 250 8.70 7.40 15.87
N PRO A 251 9.10 8.34 14.99
CA PRO A 251 10.16 8.12 14.01
C PRO A 251 11.49 7.66 14.62
N GLN A 252 11.76 8.04 15.87
CA GLN A 252 13.00 7.68 16.56
C GLN A 252 13.03 6.20 16.93
N ASP A 253 11.89 5.63 17.30
CA ASP A 253 11.74 4.19 17.51
C ASP A 253 11.97 3.42 16.21
N VAL A 254 11.44 3.90 15.09
CA VAL A 254 11.64 3.29 13.78
C VAL A 254 13.12 3.22 13.43
N GLU A 255 13.86 4.32 13.57
CA GLU A 255 15.30 4.37 13.27
C GLU A 255 16.11 3.46 14.21
N THR A 256 15.83 3.55 15.51
CA THR A 256 16.54 2.78 16.55
C THR A 256 16.36 1.29 16.34
N TRP A 257 15.13 0.82 16.22
CA TRP A 257 14.85 -0.61 16.13
C TRP A 257 15.21 -1.20 14.77
N THR A 258 15.02 -0.45 13.68
CA THR A 258 15.46 -0.91 12.36
C THR A 258 16.98 -1.14 12.35
N THR A 259 17.75 -0.19 12.88
CA THR A 259 19.22 -0.30 12.94
C THR A 259 19.67 -1.47 13.80
N ARG A 260 19.09 -1.63 14.99
CA ARG A 260 19.43 -2.73 15.92
C ARG A 260 19.12 -4.10 15.33
N LEU A 261 17.95 -4.26 14.74
CA LEU A 261 17.52 -5.54 14.15
C LEU A 261 18.34 -5.90 12.90
N ALA A 262 18.61 -4.93 12.03
CA ALA A 262 19.48 -5.14 10.88
C ALA A 262 20.90 -5.52 11.29
N SER A 263 21.47 -4.85 12.30
CA SER A 263 22.79 -5.21 12.86
C SER A 263 22.80 -6.61 13.48
N CYS A 264 21.77 -6.97 14.24
CA CYS A 264 21.66 -8.32 14.82
C CYS A 264 21.68 -9.40 13.72
N LEU A 265 20.97 -9.18 12.61
CA LEU A 265 20.98 -10.09 11.46
C LEU A 265 22.34 -10.20 10.78
N LEU A 266 23.07 -9.10 10.61
CA LEU A 266 24.41 -9.12 10.04
C LEU A 266 25.38 -9.91 10.91
N TYR A 267 25.42 -9.64 12.21
CA TYR A 267 26.32 -10.35 13.14
C TYR A 267 26.00 -11.83 13.29
N THR A 268 24.73 -12.22 13.20
CA THR A 268 24.34 -13.63 13.27
C THR A 268 24.51 -14.36 11.94
N SER A 269 24.60 -13.63 10.81
CA SER A 269 24.91 -14.21 9.50
C SER A 269 26.39 -14.54 9.33
N ASP A 270 27.27 -13.79 9.99
CA ASP A 270 28.74 -13.93 9.87
C ASP A 270 29.36 -14.86 10.95
N ALA A 271 28.60 -15.20 11.99
CA ALA A 271 29.09 -15.93 13.19
C ALA A 271 28.96 -17.45 13.12
N ALA A 272 28.95 -18.06 11.91
CA ALA A 272 28.93 -19.52 11.78
C ALA A 272 29.63 -20.02 10.51
#